data_3aa35382b210ff89c034525c4d76bef5
#
_entry.id   3aa35382b210ff89c034525c4d76bef5
#
_cell.length_a   1.000
_cell.length_b   1.000
_cell.length_c   1.000
_cell.angle_alpha   90.00
_cell.angle_beta   90.00
_cell.angle_gamma   90.00
#
_symmetry.space_group_name_H-M   'P 1'
#
loop_
_entity.id
_entity.type
_entity.pdbx_description
1 polymer ?
#
loop_
_entity_poly.entity_id
_entity_poly.type
_entity_poly.pdbx_seq_one_letter_code
_entity_poly.pdbx_strand_id
1 'polypeptide(L)'
;MAGVNFEIKEKKHTICFATMCKNEEHCIRDTLESVYKYIDTWVVHDTGSTDNTCKIVTDFFEEKGISGELYCEEWQGFDYNKTKMFEICYGKSDYILHIDADDLIVGDFKFNITQPTKDAYYLTTKRHALQYKCIVLWRNTFRWKWCGVAHTIVKCLDKPQYETSEELVCSDVYLHSRDTGSRSIDPLKYFKDGQRLEKQFFDTLYV
;
A
#
# COMPACT_ATOMS: atom_id res chain seq x y z
N MET A 1 6.34 19.54 48.36
CA MET A 1 5.70 19.76 47.06
C MET A 1 5.96 18.51 46.21
N ALA A 2 4.93 17.68 46.03
CA ALA A 2 5.06 16.48 45.21
C ALA A 2 4.98 16.89 43.74
N GLY A 3 6.05 16.63 42.97
CA GLY A 3 6.08 16.85 41.56
C GLY A 3 5.13 15.86 40.86
N VAL A 4 4.14 16.39 40.15
CA VAL A 4 3.26 15.59 39.30
C VAL A 4 4.07 15.27 38.02
N ASN A 5 4.58 14.03 37.94
CA ASN A 5 5.15 13.53 36.71
C ASN A 5 3.98 13.27 35.73
N PHE A 6 3.81 14.17 34.77
CA PHE A 6 2.99 13.87 33.60
C PHE A 6 3.80 12.96 32.70
N GLU A 7 3.56 11.64 32.76
CA GLU A 7 3.92 10.75 31.68
C GLU A 7 3.09 11.15 30.45
N ILE A 8 3.70 11.86 29.53
CA ILE A 8 3.14 12.05 28.18
C ILE A 8 3.19 10.67 27.54
N LYS A 9 2.08 9.94 27.58
CA LYS A 9 1.93 8.73 26.75
C LYS A 9 2.07 9.17 25.30
N GLU A 10 3.17 8.78 24.65
CA GLU A 10 3.33 8.98 23.22
C GLU A 10 2.12 8.37 22.52
N LYS A 11 1.38 9.18 21.76
CA LYS A 11 0.22 8.72 21.01
C LYS A 11 0.75 7.81 19.89
N LYS A 12 0.56 6.52 20.01
CA LYS A 12 0.85 5.56 18.94
C LYS A 12 -0.08 5.85 17.76
N HIS A 13 0.47 6.15 16.59
CA HIS A 13 -0.31 6.29 15.37
C HIS A 13 -0.81 4.92 14.91
N THR A 14 -2.04 4.89 14.44
CA THR A 14 -2.66 3.69 13.89
C THR A 14 -2.38 3.57 12.39
N ILE A 15 -2.19 2.34 11.91
CA ILE A 15 -1.85 2.02 10.54
C ILE A 15 -2.87 1.03 9.97
N CYS A 16 -3.44 1.37 8.81
CA CYS A 16 -4.20 0.47 7.97
C CYS A 16 -3.29 -0.08 6.87
N PHE A 17 -3.08 -1.39 6.84
CA PHE A 17 -2.43 -2.02 5.69
C PHE A 17 -3.40 -2.04 4.51
N ALA A 18 -2.90 -1.70 3.32
CA ALA A 18 -3.67 -1.72 2.10
C ALA A 18 -2.90 -2.38 0.96
N THR A 19 -3.47 -3.39 0.33
CA THR A 19 -2.91 -4.01 -0.87
C THR A 19 -4.01 -4.43 -1.83
N MET A 20 -3.68 -4.43 -3.12
CA MET A 20 -4.55 -4.92 -4.19
C MET A 20 -3.97 -6.22 -4.72
N CYS A 21 -4.80 -7.25 -4.89
CA CYS A 21 -4.34 -8.55 -5.35
C CYS A 21 -5.25 -9.15 -6.43
N LYS A 22 -4.68 -10.11 -7.16
CA LYS A 22 -5.41 -11.03 -8.05
C LYS A 22 -4.56 -12.27 -8.31
N ASN A 23 -5.03 -13.44 -7.85
CA ASN A 23 -4.35 -14.74 -8.03
C ASN A 23 -2.92 -14.76 -7.47
N GLU A 24 -2.79 -14.36 -6.19
CA GLU A 24 -1.50 -14.24 -5.50
C GLU A 24 -1.33 -15.32 -4.39
N GLU A 25 -2.07 -16.47 -4.49
CA GLU A 25 -2.03 -17.52 -3.46
C GLU A 25 -0.62 -18.03 -3.13
N HIS A 26 0.29 -17.96 -4.11
CA HIS A 26 1.66 -18.45 -4.01
C HIS A 26 2.60 -17.50 -3.27
N CYS A 27 2.24 -16.23 -3.04
CA CYS A 27 3.13 -15.23 -2.47
C CYS A 27 2.48 -14.29 -1.44
N ILE A 28 1.14 -14.14 -1.44
CA ILE A 28 0.45 -13.15 -0.58
C ILE A 28 0.73 -13.38 0.90
N ARG A 29 0.81 -14.63 1.37
CA ARG A 29 1.05 -14.93 2.80
C ARG A 29 2.37 -14.32 3.28
N ASP A 30 3.44 -14.37 2.49
CA ASP A 30 4.73 -13.78 2.85
C ASP A 30 4.62 -12.27 3.04
N THR A 31 3.87 -11.60 2.16
CA THR A 31 3.61 -10.16 2.24
C THR A 31 2.87 -9.84 3.55
N LEU A 32 1.82 -10.58 3.88
CA LEU A 32 1.06 -10.41 5.12
C LEU A 32 1.93 -10.64 6.35
N GLU A 33 2.78 -11.68 6.37
CA GLU A 33 3.72 -11.96 7.45
C GLU A 33 4.75 -10.83 7.62
N SER A 34 5.11 -10.13 6.56
CA SER A 34 6.06 -9.02 6.62
C SER A 34 5.50 -7.76 7.26
N VAL A 35 4.17 -7.59 7.31
CA VAL A 35 3.50 -6.34 7.72
C VAL A 35 2.66 -6.45 8.98
N TYR A 36 2.12 -7.63 9.33
CA TYR A 36 1.08 -7.76 10.36
C TYR A 36 1.45 -7.18 11.74
N LYS A 37 2.74 -7.17 12.09
CA LYS A 37 3.24 -6.64 13.38
C LYS A 37 3.15 -5.13 13.51
N TYR A 38 2.97 -4.44 12.39
CA TYR A 38 3.06 -2.98 12.29
C TYR A 38 1.72 -2.30 12.05
N ILE A 39 0.64 -3.09 11.88
CA ILE A 39 -0.67 -2.60 11.47
C ILE A 39 -1.71 -2.81 12.58
N ASP A 40 -2.71 -1.96 12.59
CA ASP A 40 -3.83 -2.02 13.52
C ASP A 40 -5.12 -2.51 12.84
N THR A 41 -5.20 -2.35 11.51
CA THR A 41 -6.29 -2.84 10.66
C THR A 41 -5.80 -3.05 9.23
N TRP A 42 -6.64 -3.64 8.38
CA TRP A 42 -6.27 -3.92 6.99
C TRP A 42 -7.44 -3.77 6.03
N VAL A 43 -7.12 -3.48 4.79
CA VAL A 43 -8.00 -3.52 3.62
C VAL A 43 -7.26 -4.23 2.50
N VAL A 44 -7.78 -5.35 2.05
CA VAL A 44 -7.28 -6.05 0.85
C VAL A 44 -8.32 -5.94 -0.23
N HIS A 45 -7.94 -5.37 -1.37
CA HIS A 45 -8.80 -5.24 -2.54
C HIS A 45 -8.50 -6.36 -3.53
N ASP A 46 -9.32 -7.39 -3.51
CA ASP A 46 -9.27 -8.47 -4.49
C ASP A 46 -9.97 -8.06 -5.80
N THR A 47 -9.25 -8.17 -6.91
CA THR A 47 -9.74 -7.75 -8.23
C THR A 47 -10.18 -8.92 -9.12
N GLY A 48 -10.73 -9.96 -8.49
CA GLY A 48 -11.29 -11.14 -9.13
C GLY A 48 -10.34 -12.33 -9.16
N SER A 49 -9.81 -12.71 -7.99
CA SER A 49 -9.07 -13.97 -7.82
C SER A 49 -9.97 -15.18 -8.02
N THR A 50 -9.39 -16.20 -8.63
CA THR A 50 -10.04 -17.51 -8.87
C THR A 50 -9.33 -18.65 -8.14
N ASP A 51 -8.23 -18.34 -7.46
CA ASP A 51 -7.43 -19.21 -6.61
C ASP A 51 -7.76 -19.04 -5.12
N ASN A 52 -6.90 -19.52 -4.22
CA ASN A 52 -7.12 -19.42 -2.78
C ASN A 52 -6.69 -18.08 -2.17
N THR A 53 -6.36 -17.05 -2.96
CA THR A 53 -5.88 -15.75 -2.45
C THR A 53 -6.79 -15.17 -1.37
N CYS A 54 -8.08 -15.05 -1.64
CA CYS A 54 -9.07 -14.49 -0.69
C CYS A 54 -9.13 -15.28 0.61
N LYS A 55 -9.10 -16.61 0.51
CA LYS A 55 -9.12 -17.50 1.68
C LYS A 55 -7.86 -17.33 2.53
N ILE A 56 -6.68 -17.27 1.90
CA ILE A 56 -5.40 -17.07 2.60
C ILE A 56 -5.41 -15.76 3.37
N VAL A 57 -5.91 -14.68 2.78
CA VAL A 57 -6.01 -13.36 3.42
C VAL A 57 -6.91 -13.41 4.65
N THR A 58 -8.11 -13.95 4.53
CA THR A 58 -9.08 -14.01 5.62
C THR A 58 -8.60 -14.88 6.76
N ASP A 59 -8.14 -16.09 6.45
CA ASP A 59 -7.62 -17.05 7.46
C ASP A 59 -6.41 -16.44 8.19
N PHE A 60 -5.52 -15.75 7.48
CA PHE A 60 -4.33 -15.14 8.06
C PHE A 60 -4.68 -14.07 9.11
N PHE A 61 -5.52 -13.13 8.76
CA PHE A 61 -5.87 -12.05 9.68
C PHE A 61 -6.78 -12.50 10.81
N GLU A 62 -7.59 -13.53 10.60
CA GLU A 62 -8.32 -14.21 11.68
C GLU A 62 -7.35 -14.89 12.65
N GLU A 63 -6.34 -15.62 12.16
CA GLU A 63 -5.27 -16.22 12.96
C GLU A 63 -4.51 -15.18 13.81
N LYS A 64 -4.24 -14.00 13.24
CA LYS A 64 -3.53 -12.91 13.95
C LYS A 64 -4.44 -12.04 14.83
N GLY A 65 -5.76 -12.23 14.77
CA GLY A 65 -6.72 -11.43 15.53
C GLY A 65 -6.77 -9.96 15.15
N ILE A 66 -6.45 -9.63 13.89
CA ILE A 66 -6.46 -8.25 13.38
C ILE A 66 -7.72 -8.04 12.53
N SER A 67 -8.58 -7.11 12.95
CA SER A 67 -9.81 -6.78 12.23
C SER A 67 -9.53 -5.97 10.97
N GLY A 68 -10.25 -6.24 9.90
CA GLY A 68 -10.12 -5.52 8.63
C GLY A 68 -11.16 -5.94 7.62
N GLU A 69 -10.92 -5.67 6.35
CA GLU A 69 -11.91 -5.85 5.28
C GLU A 69 -11.27 -6.42 4.02
N LEU A 70 -11.82 -7.53 3.54
CA LEU A 70 -11.59 -8.02 2.18
C LEU A 70 -12.69 -7.46 1.28
N TYR A 71 -12.31 -6.58 0.35
CA TYR A 71 -13.21 -6.00 -0.63
C TYR A 71 -12.98 -6.65 -2.00
N CYS A 72 -14.01 -7.25 -2.56
CA CYS A 72 -13.93 -7.96 -3.83
C CYS A 72 -14.70 -7.18 -4.91
N GLU A 73 -14.03 -6.83 -5.98
CA GLU A 73 -14.60 -6.15 -7.14
C GLU A 73 -13.82 -6.56 -8.39
N GLU A 74 -14.48 -6.66 -9.53
CA GLU A 74 -13.80 -6.95 -10.78
C GLU A 74 -12.81 -5.85 -11.17
N TRP A 75 -11.73 -6.25 -11.81
CA TRP A 75 -10.71 -5.35 -12.32
C TRP A 75 -11.26 -4.29 -13.30
N GLN A 76 -11.04 -3.01 -13.00
CA GLN A 76 -11.44 -1.87 -13.83
C GLN A 76 -10.25 -1.00 -14.28
N GLY A 77 -9.06 -1.18 -13.70
CA GLY A 77 -7.85 -0.42 -14.00
C GLY A 77 -7.02 -0.14 -12.75
N PHE A 78 -5.72 0.13 -12.92
CA PHE A 78 -4.85 0.40 -11.77
C PHE A 78 -5.26 1.65 -11.00
N ASP A 79 -5.57 2.71 -11.70
CA ASP A 79 -5.98 3.98 -11.12
C ASP A 79 -7.32 3.86 -10.39
N TYR A 80 -8.31 3.21 -11.01
CA TYR A 80 -9.61 2.98 -10.39
C TYR A 80 -9.47 2.11 -9.13
N ASN A 81 -8.94 0.89 -9.26
CA ASN A 81 -8.93 -0.06 -8.15
C ASN A 81 -8.03 0.41 -6.99
N LYS A 82 -6.86 1.03 -7.26
CA LYS A 82 -6.03 1.62 -6.20
C LYS A 82 -6.71 2.82 -5.53
N THR A 83 -7.40 3.68 -6.28
CA THR A 83 -8.19 4.78 -5.70
C THR A 83 -9.29 4.23 -4.81
N LYS A 84 -10.05 3.25 -5.29
CA LYS A 84 -11.13 2.60 -4.53
C LYS A 84 -10.63 1.98 -3.23
N MET A 85 -9.50 1.29 -3.26
CA MET A 85 -8.85 0.74 -2.06
C MET A 85 -8.54 1.83 -1.04
N PHE A 86 -7.99 2.97 -1.46
CA PHE A 86 -7.70 4.09 -0.57
C PHE A 86 -8.96 4.77 -0.03
N GLU A 87 -10.04 4.85 -0.82
CA GLU A 87 -11.35 5.33 -0.36
C GLU A 87 -11.92 4.44 0.75
N ILE A 88 -11.77 3.11 0.62
CA ILE A 88 -12.20 2.16 1.65
C ILE A 88 -11.36 2.31 2.93
N CYS A 89 -10.07 2.62 2.81
CA CYS A 89 -9.19 2.88 3.95
C CYS A 89 -9.48 4.21 4.65
N TYR A 90 -10.09 5.18 3.95
CA TYR A 90 -10.23 6.55 4.44
C TYR A 90 -10.88 6.60 5.83
N GLY A 91 -10.22 7.27 6.77
CA GLY A 91 -10.68 7.45 8.16
C GLY A 91 -10.59 6.21 9.06
N LYS A 92 -10.11 5.06 8.58
CA LYS A 92 -9.96 3.84 9.41
C LYS A 92 -8.73 3.86 10.30
N SER A 93 -7.75 4.73 10.01
CA SER A 93 -6.48 4.83 10.73
C SER A 93 -5.86 6.21 10.51
N ASP A 94 -4.75 6.50 11.21
CA ASP A 94 -3.99 7.73 10.98
C ASP A 94 -3.18 7.67 9.67
N TYR A 95 -2.73 6.46 9.27
CA TYR A 95 -1.95 6.22 8.05
C TYR A 95 -2.40 4.98 7.30
N ILE A 96 -2.18 4.97 5.98
CA ILE A 96 -2.27 3.81 5.11
C ILE A 96 -0.86 3.33 4.80
N LEU A 97 -0.54 2.07 5.09
CA LEU A 97 0.65 1.39 4.63
C LEU A 97 0.29 0.61 3.36
N HIS A 98 0.77 1.06 2.21
CA HIS A 98 0.49 0.42 0.92
C HIS A 98 1.76 -0.13 0.28
N ILE A 99 1.75 -1.42 0.01
CA ILE A 99 2.73 -2.14 -0.81
C ILE A 99 2.00 -3.10 -1.75
N ASP A 100 2.65 -3.53 -2.82
CA ASP A 100 2.08 -4.51 -3.74
C ASP A 100 2.01 -5.91 -3.08
N ALA A 101 1.11 -6.77 -3.55
CA ALA A 101 0.76 -8.04 -2.90
C ALA A 101 1.89 -9.11 -2.91
N ASP A 102 2.94 -8.86 -3.67
CA ASP A 102 4.14 -9.70 -3.73
C ASP A 102 5.39 -9.05 -3.10
N ASP A 103 5.29 -7.81 -2.59
CA ASP A 103 6.39 -7.10 -1.94
C ASP A 103 6.51 -7.44 -0.45
N LEU A 104 7.69 -7.24 0.13
CA LEU A 104 7.98 -7.50 1.55
C LEU A 104 8.57 -6.28 2.23
N ILE A 105 8.14 -5.98 3.45
CA ILE A 105 8.90 -5.13 4.35
C ILE A 105 9.95 -6.00 5.06
N VAL A 106 11.21 -5.63 4.90
CA VAL A 106 12.36 -6.33 5.49
C VAL A 106 13.00 -5.44 6.54
N GLY A 107 13.30 -6.01 7.71
CA GLY A 107 13.84 -5.30 8.86
C GLY A 107 12.78 -4.99 9.92
N ASP A 108 13.18 -4.30 10.98
CA ASP A 108 12.27 -3.93 12.08
C ASP A 108 11.66 -2.54 11.80
N PHE A 109 10.49 -2.55 11.17
CA PHE A 109 9.76 -1.33 10.82
C PHE A 109 9.22 -0.66 12.09
N LYS A 110 9.93 0.36 12.55
CA LYS A 110 9.47 1.19 13.66
C LYS A 110 8.93 2.51 13.11
N PHE A 111 7.62 2.57 12.98
CA PHE A 111 6.95 3.83 12.71
C PHE A 111 6.89 4.63 14.00
N ASN A 112 7.99 5.31 14.31
CA ASN A 112 8.14 6.12 15.52
C ASN A 112 8.20 7.61 15.15
N ILE A 113 7.14 8.08 14.48
CA ILE A 113 6.99 9.52 14.24
C ILE A 113 6.14 10.08 15.38
N THR A 114 6.79 10.67 16.34
CA THR A 114 6.12 11.32 17.48
C THR A 114 5.31 12.54 17.07
N GLN A 115 5.73 13.21 15.99
CA GLN A 115 4.99 14.30 15.34
C GLN A 115 5.13 14.20 13.82
N PRO A 116 4.21 13.53 13.14
CA PRO A 116 4.27 13.41 11.70
C PRO A 116 4.00 14.76 11.04
N THR A 117 4.99 15.28 10.35
CA THR A 117 4.94 16.60 9.68
C THR A 117 4.59 16.49 8.21
N LYS A 118 4.76 15.30 7.61
CA LYS A 118 4.56 15.07 6.17
C LYS A 118 3.28 14.32 5.87
N ASP A 119 2.84 14.46 4.63
CA ASP A 119 1.60 13.84 4.15
C ASP A 119 1.83 12.41 3.65
N ALA A 120 3.07 12.09 3.26
CA ALA A 120 3.47 10.75 2.81
C ALA A 120 4.96 10.50 3.09
N TYR A 121 5.34 9.21 3.21
CA TYR A 121 6.70 8.80 3.57
C TYR A 121 7.23 7.71 2.65
N TYR A 122 8.53 7.80 2.32
CA TYR A 122 9.23 6.83 1.50
C TYR A 122 9.91 5.75 2.34
N LEU A 123 10.01 4.54 1.75
CA LEU A 123 11.04 3.57 2.08
C LEU A 123 12.00 3.41 0.90
N THR A 124 13.24 3.08 1.22
CA THR A 124 14.15 2.53 0.21
C THR A 124 13.59 1.21 -0.31
N THR A 125 13.46 1.11 -1.62
CA THR A 125 13.00 -0.10 -2.31
C THR A 125 14.19 -0.77 -2.98
N LYS A 126 14.35 -2.07 -2.76
CA LYS A 126 15.38 -2.90 -3.40
C LYS A 126 14.71 -3.90 -4.34
N ARG A 127 15.14 -3.88 -5.61
CA ARG A 127 14.68 -4.81 -6.63
C ARG A 127 15.88 -5.26 -7.48
N HIS A 128 16.28 -6.51 -7.37
CA HIS A 128 17.53 -7.02 -7.97
C HIS A 128 18.72 -6.13 -7.60
N ALA A 129 19.44 -5.60 -8.59
CA ALA A 129 20.55 -4.66 -8.41
C ALA A 129 20.11 -3.18 -8.29
N LEU A 130 18.82 -2.91 -8.43
CA LEU A 130 18.29 -1.54 -8.38
C LEU A 130 17.91 -1.17 -6.94
N GLN A 131 18.17 0.09 -6.62
CA GLN A 131 17.73 0.71 -5.38
C GLN A 131 17.10 2.07 -5.69
N TYR A 132 15.89 2.30 -5.19
CA TYR A 132 15.14 3.53 -5.39
C TYR A 132 14.21 3.79 -4.22
N LYS A 133 13.50 4.91 -4.20
CA LYS A 133 12.56 5.26 -3.12
C LYS A 133 11.12 5.15 -3.62
N CYS A 134 10.29 4.46 -2.84
CA CYS A 134 8.84 4.41 -3.06
C CYS A 134 8.11 4.96 -1.85
N ILE A 135 7.03 5.71 -2.10
CA ILE A 135 6.11 6.08 -1.03
C ILE A 135 5.32 4.83 -0.64
N VAL A 136 5.38 4.52 0.65
CA VAL A 136 4.68 3.34 1.21
C VAL A 136 3.69 3.73 2.30
N LEU A 137 3.85 4.89 2.91
CA LEU A 137 3.00 5.34 4.01
C LEU A 137 2.34 6.67 3.66
N TRP A 138 1.02 6.74 3.80
CA TRP A 138 0.17 7.83 3.37
C TRP A 138 -0.70 8.30 4.53
N ARG A 139 -0.76 9.62 4.79
CA ARG A 139 -1.64 10.18 5.82
C ARG A 139 -3.11 9.95 5.46
N ASN A 140 -3.84 9.26 6.31
CA ASN A 140 -5.22 8.80 6.04
C ASN A 140 -6.30 9.82 6.42
N THR A 141 -5.92 11.05 6.73
CA THR A 141 -6.83 12.19 6.92
C THR A 141 -7.09 12.92 5.61
N PHE A 142 -6.40 12.56 4.53
CA PHE A 142 -6.57 13.11 3.19
C PHE A 142 -7.10 12.05 2.23
N ARG A 143 -7.86 12.52 1.24
CA ARG A 143 -8.33 11.70 0.13
C ARG A 143 -7.26 11.67 -0.97
N TRP A 144 -6.94 10.49 -1.43
CA TRP A 144 -5.93 10.25 -2.44
C TRP A 144 -6.55 9.67 -3.69
N LYS A 145 -6.05 10.07 -4.85
CA LYS A 145 -6.47 9.54 -6.15
C LYS A 145 -5.25 9.07 -6.93
N TRP A 146 -5.31 7.84 -7.37
CA TRP A 146 -4.35 7.27 -8.30
C TRP A 146 -4.75 7.65 -9.72
N CYS A 147 -3.79 8.01 -10.56
CA CYS A 147 -4.00 8.48 -11.93
C CYS A 147 -3.05 7.75 -12.88
N GLY A 148 -3.58 7.33 -14.03
CA GLY A 148 -2.83 6.65 -15.08
C GLY A 148 -3.11 5.15 -15.15
N VAL A 149 -3.13 4.60 -16.37
CA VAL A 149 -3.45 3.18 -16.64
C VAL A 149 -2.27 2.25 -16.40
N ALA A 150 -1.04 2.78 -16.39
CA ALA A 150 0.20 2.10 -16.02
C ALA A 150 1.15 3.17 -15.44
N HIS A 151 2.10 2.74 -14.55
CA HIS A 151 3.01 3.69 -13.87
C HIS A 151 2.24 4.82 -13.16
N THR A 152 1.24 4.43 -12.38
CA THR A 152 0.30 5.36 -11.73
C THR A 152 1.02 6.36 -10.83
N ILE A 153 0.54 7.61 -10.85
CA ILE A 153 0.92 8.67 -9.93
C ILE A 153 -0.23 8.95 -8.96
N VAL A 154 0.09 9.49 -7.80
CA VAL A 154 -0.90 9.82 -6.77
C VAL A 154 -1.08 11.32 -6.67
N LYS A 155 -2.34 11.75 -6.55
CA LYS A 155 -2.73 13.13 -6.26
C LYS A 155 -3.49 13.19 -4.95
N CYS A 156 -3.22 14.21 -4.14
CA CYS A 156 -4.05 14.54 -3.02
C CYS A 156 -5.26 15.36 -3.50
N LEU A 157 -6.46 14.95 -3.13
CA LEU A 157 -7.69 15.68 -3.52
C LEU A 157 -7.98 16.87 -2.60
N ASP A 158 -7.41 16.87 -1.40
CA ASP A 158 -7.67 17.89 -0.37
C ASP A 158 -6.59 18.98 -0.35
N LYS A 159 -5.51 18.81 -1.12
CA LYS A 159 -4.43 19.79 -1.27
C LYS A 159 -3.95 19.86 -2.71
N PRO A 160 -3.70 21.06 -3.28
CA PRO A 160 -3.16 21.20 -4.64
C PRO A 160 -1.74 20.64 -4.77
N GLN A 161 -0.96 20.67 -3.68
CA GLN A 161 0.33 20.03 -3.56
C GLN A 161 0.41 19.38 -2.18
N TYR A 162 0.78 18.10 -2.13
CA TYR A 162 1.05 17.42 -0.88
C TYR A 162 2.56 17.40 -0.59
N GLU A 163 2.90 17.55 0.66
CA GLU A 163 4.29 17.45 1.09
C GLU A 163 4.69 15.97 1.15
N THR A 164 5.46 15.54 0.19
CA THR A 164 6.24 14.33 0.33
C THR A 164 7.52 14.73 1.03
N SER A 165 7.89 14.20 1.97
CA SER A 165 8.48 12.99 2.40
C SER A 165 9.69 13.24 3.24
N GLU A 166 9.72 12.64 4.36
CA GLU A 166 10.98 12.19 4.91
C GLU A 166 11.06 10.70 4.64
N GLU A 167 12.24 10.22 4.28
CA GLU A 167 12.54 8.81 4.36
C GLU A 167 12.24 8.40 5.79
N LEU A 168 11.42 7.38 5.98
CA LEU A 168 11.26 6.78 7.29
C LEU A 168 12.67 6.37 7.73
N VAL A 169 13.21 7.09 8.71
CA VAL A 169 14.58 6.89 9.20
C VAL A 169 14.61 5.61 10.02
N CYS A 170 14.67 4.51 9.31
CA CYS A 170 14.90 3.18 9.87
C CYS A 170 16.12 2.65 9.12
N SER A 171 17.30 2.71 9.74
CA SER A 171 18.58 2.42 9.07
C SER A 171 18.64 1.03 8.40
N ASP A 172 17.79 0.10 8.81
CA ASP A 172 17.84 -1.30 8.37
C ASP A 172 16.52 -1.78 7.73
N VAL A 173 15.53 -0.88 7.52
CA VAL A 173 14.25 -1.23 6.91
C VAL A 173 14.23 -0.85 5.43
N TYR A 174 13.76 -1.76 4.61
CA TYR A 174 13.54 -1.50 3.18
C TYR A 174 12.35 -2.30 2.65
N LEU A 175 11.78 -1.84 1.56
CA LEU A 175 10.83 -2.60 0.76
C LEU A 175 11.60 -3.50 -0.20
N HIS A 176 11.42 -4.80 -0.09
CA HIS A 176 11.91 -5.76 -1.07
C HIS A 176 10.86 -5.97 -2.14
N SER A 177 11.04 -5.35 -3.30
CA SER A 177 10.17 -5.53 -4.44
C SER A 177 10.54 -6.80 -5.19
N ARG A 178 9.63 -7.77 -5.15
CA ARG A 178 9.81 -9.08 -5.79
C ARG A 178 9.15 -9.08 -7.18
N ASP A 179 9.57 -10.00 -8.04
CA ASP A 179 8.93 -10.26 -9.34
C ASP A 179 8.13 -11.58 -9.31
N THR A 180 7.52 -11.86 -8.17
CA THR A 180 6.80 -13.12 -7.94
C THR A 180 5.31 -13.02 -8.18
N GLY A 181 4.74 -11.81 -8.20
CA GLY A 181 3.31 -11.59 -8.40
C GLY A 181 2.81 -12.10 -9.75
N SER A 182 1.56 -12.51 -9.80
CA SER A 182 0.92 -13.11 -10.99
C SER A 182 1.05 -12.26 -12.25
N ARG A 183 1.02 -10.92 -12.09
CA ARG A 183 1.26 -10.01 -13.21
C ARG A 183 2.74 -9.99 -13.64
N SER A 184 3.67 -10.15 -12.71
CA SER A 184 5.11 -10.10 -13.00
C SER A 184 5.59 -11.33 -13.77
N ILE A 185 4.96 -12.48 -13.55
CA ILE A 185 5.24 -13.73 -14.27
C ILE A 185 4.49 -13.83 -15.61
N ASP A 186 3.55 -12.92 -15.92
CA ASP A 186 2.85 -12.89 -17.21
C ASP A 186 3.81 -12.44 -18.33
N PRO A 187 4.16 -13.29 -19.31
CA PRO A 187 5.08 -12.93 -20.40
C PRO A 187 4.54 -11.82 -21.30
N LEU A 188 3.23 -11.59 -21.29
CA LEU A 188 2.56 -10.54 -22.07
C LEU A 188 2.37 -9.23 -21.28
N LYS A 189 2.93 -9.11 -20.08
CA LYS A 189 2.79 -7.93 -19.22
C LYS A 189 3.02 -6.62 -19.97
N TYR A 190 4.17 -6.46 -20.58
CA TYR A 190 4.54 -5.22 -21.26
C TYR A 190 3.71 -4.96 -22.52
N PHE A 191 3.32 -6.00 -23.24
CA PHE A 191 2.41 -5.87 -24.37
C PHE A 191 1.04 -5.36 -23.93
N LYS A 192 0.46 -5.94 -22.87
CA LYS A 192 -0.81 -5.51 -22.30
C LYS A 192 -0.74 -4.08 -21.76
N ASP A 193 0.38 -3.68 -21.15
CA ASP A 193 0.59 -2.32 -20.68
C ASP A 193 0.69 -1.33 -21.86
N GLY A 194 1.39 -1.70 -22.94
CA GLY A 194 1.45 -0.91 -24.16
C GLY A 194 0.06 -0.67 -24.75
N GLN A 195 -0.77 -1.70 -24.86
CA GLN A 195 -2.15 -1.57 -25.35
C GLN A 195 -3.00 -0.63 -24.45
N ARG A 196 -2.84 -0.69 -23.13
CA ARG A 196 -3.56 0.21 -22.20
C ARG A 196 -3.14 1.65 -22.38
N LEU A 197 -1.84 1.90 -22.50
CA LEU A 197 -1.29 3.25 -22.74
C LEU A 197 -1.72 3.82 -24.09
N GLU A 198 -1.69 3.01 -25.13
CA GLU A 198 -2.16 3.39 -26.47
C GLU A 198 -3.65 3.77 -26.44
N LYS A 199 -4.48 2.95 -25.83
CA LYS A 199 -5.90 3.25 -25.66
C LYS A 199 -6.11 4.56 -24.91
N GLN A 200 -5.44 4.76 -23.76
CA GLN A 200 -5.55 6.00 -22.99
C GLN A 200 -5.14 7.22 -23.84
N PHE A 201 -4.07 7.11 -24.63
CA PHE A 201 -3.62 8.18 -25.50
C PHE A 201 -4.69 8.58 -26.50
N PHE A 202 -5.32 7.62 -27.19
CA PHE A 202 -6.38 7.91 -28.13
C PHE A 202 -7.65 8.44 -27.46
N ASP A 203 -8.04 7.88 -26.31
CA ASP A 203 -9.21 8.36 -25.56
C ASP A 203 -9.03 9.82 -25.08
N THR A 204 -7.80 10.29 -24.82
CA THR A 204 -7.53 11.67 -24.40
C THR A 204 -7.36 12.66 -25.55
N LEU A 205 -7.07 12.20 -26.77
CA LEU A 205 -6.95 13.08 -27.95
C LEU A 205 -8.29 13.54 -28.53
N TYR A 206 -9.37 12.85 -28.21
CA TYR A 206 -10.70 13.10 -28.77
C TYR A 206 -11.69 13.67 -27.74
N VAL A 207 -11.22 14.13 -26.58
CA VAL A 207 -11.97 14.86 -25.56
C VAL A 207 -11.46 16.30 -25.49
#